data_14b17e1d1bdcdd90f7b820e89304a079
#
_entry.id   14b17e1d1bdcdd90f7b820e89304a079
#
_cell.length_a   1.000
_cell.length_b   1.000
_cell.length_c   1.000
_cell.angle_alpha   90.00
_cell.angle_beta   90.00
_cell.angle_gamma   90.00
#
_symmetry.space_group_name_H-M   'P 1'
#
loop_
_entity.id
_entity.type
_entity.pdbx_description
1 polymer ?
#
loop_
_entity_poly.entity_id
_entity_poly.type
_entity_poly.pdbx_seq_one_letter_code
_entity_poly.pdbx_strand_id
1 'polypeptide(L)'
;MADAMWSLYIVRNRLGSLYTGITTNVERRFQQHQNGTGAKALKGKGPLLLEFHYQVGDRQQASQLEYQLKQLKKRQKEKLITDQPSDIALYLIQDK
;
A
#
# COMPACT_ATOMS: atom_id res chain seq x y z
N MET A 1 20.81 -14.03 10.62
CA MET A 1 20.31 -12.87 9.89
C MET A 1 18.82 -12.72 10.12
N ALA A 2 18.38 -11.53 10.46
CA ALA A 2 16.96 -11.31 10.62
C ALA A 2 16.29 -11.36 9.25
N ASP A 3 15.09 -11.89 9.18
CA ASP A 3 14.29 -11.87 7.96
C ASP A 3 13.94 -10.42 7.60
N ALA A 4 13.80 -10.15 6.30
CA ALA A 4 13.41 -8.84 5.85
C ALA A 4 11.98 -8.53 6.33
N MET A 5 11.79 -7.31 6.81
CA MET A 5 10.46 -6.82 7.19
C MET A 5 9.78 -6.25 5.96
N TRP A 6 8.59 -6.75 5.67
CA TRP A 6 7.78 -6.30 4.55
C TRP A 6 6.75 -5.29 5.00
N SER A 7 6.56 -4.29 4.19
CA SER A 7 5.55 -3.24 4.43
C SER A 7 4.53 -3.24 3.33
N LEU A 8 3.31 -2.85 3.69
CA LEU A 8 2.24 -2.58 2.75
C LEU A 8 2.22 -1.07 2.49
N TYR A 9 1.88 -0.68 1.29
CA TYR A 9 1.77 0.74 0.96
C TYR A 9 0.62 0.98 -0.02
N ILE A 10 0.10 2.20 0.01
CA ILE A 10 -0.94 2.65 -0.92
C ILE A 10 -0.48 3.95 -1.57
N VAL A 11 -0.54 3.98 -2.89
CA VAL A 11 -0.11 5.12 -3.71
C VAL A 11 -1.32 5.63 -4.52
N ARG A 12 -1.48 6.96 -4.57
CA ARG A 12 -2.50 7.60 -5.40
C ARG A 12 -1.84 8.16 -6.66
N ASN A 13 -2.44 7.89 -7.83
CA ASN A 13 -1.96 8.48 -9.06
C ASN A 13 -2.67 9.82 -9.32
N ARG A 14 -2.24 10.53 -10.39
CA ARG A 14 -2.80 11.86 -10.69
C ARG A 14 -4.29 11.81 -11.04
N LEU A 15 -4.81 10.65 -11.42
CA LEU A 15 -6.22 10.48 -11.74
C LEU A 15 -7.06 10.13 -10.52
N GLY A 16 -6.44 10.02 -9.35
CA GLY A 16 -7.13 9.72 -8.11
C GLY A 16 -7.27 8.24 -7.81
N SER A 17 -6.77 7.36 -8.67
CA SER A 17 -6.83 5.91 -8.43
C SER A 17 -5.78 5.48 -7.41
N LEU A 18 -6.10 4.44 -6.65
CA LEU A 18 -5.24 3.92 -5.60
C LEU A 18 -4.61 2.60 -6.03
N TYR A 19 -3.33 2.45 -5.73
CA TYR A 19 -2.55 1.25 -5.99
C TYR A 19 -2.00 0.72 -4.66
N THR A 20 -2.21 -0.57 -4.39
CA THR A 20 -1.73 -1.23 -3.18
C THR A 20 -0.62 -2.21 -3.52
N GLY A 21 0.47 -2.18 -2.76
CA GLY A 21 1.59 -3.09 -2.99
C GLY A 21 2.31 -3.42 -1.69
N ILE A 22 3.31 -4.31 -1.81
CA ILE A 22 4.18 -4.67 -0.68
C ILE A 22 5.63 -4.53 -1.10
N THR A 23 6.49 -4.23 -0.14
CA THR A 23 7.92 -4.07 -0.41
C THR A 23 8.70 -4.17 0.90
N THR A 24 10.00 -4.44 0.79
CA THR A 24 10.90 -4.36 1.93
C THR A 24 11.45 -2.95 2.15
N ASN A 25 11.21 -2.04 1.20
CA ASN A 25 11.71 -0.67 1.30
C ASN A 25 10.72 0.26 0.60
N VAL A 26 9.83 0.86 1.38
CA VAL A 26 8.74 1.70 0.86
C VAL A 26 9.30 2.89 0.08
N GLU A 27 10.31 3.58 0.62
CA GLU A 27 10.86 4.77 -0.01
C GLU A 27 11.45 4.45 -1.39
N ARG A 28 12.28 3.39 -1.45
CA ARG A 28 12.89 2.99 -2.73
C ARG A 28 11.82 2.56 -3.73
N ARG A 29 10.84 1.79 -3.30
CA ARG A 29 9.78 1.32 -4.20
C ARG A 29 8.94 2.48 -4.71
N PHE A 30 8.64 3.44 -3.85
CA PHE A 30 7.90 4.63 -4.26
C PHE A 30 8.68 5.42 -5.32
N GLN A 31 9.98 5.58 -5.14
CA GLN A 31 10.82 6.27 -6.13
C GLN A 31 10.82 5.53 -7.47
N GLN A 32 10.86 4.21 -7.44
CA GLN A 32 10.76 3.42 -8.66
C GLN A 32 9.43 3.67 -9.37
N HIS A 33 8.34 3.75 -8.64
CA HIS A 33 7.04 4.07 -9.21
C HIS A 33 7.04 5.47 -9.83
N GLN A 34 7.60 6.46 -9.14
CA GLN A 34 7.69 7.82 -9.65
C GLN A 34 8.50 7.90 -10.94
N ASN A 35 9.58 7.11 -11.02
CA ASN A 35 10.48 7.11 -12.19
C ASN A 35 9.95 6.28 -13.36
N GLY A 36 8.80 5.61 -13.19
CA GLY A 36 8.21 4.79 -14.24
C GLY A 36 8.85 3.43 -14.38
N THR A 37 9.75 3.03 -13.47
CA THR A 37 10.41 1.72 -13.49
C THR A 37 9.75 0.70 -12.57
N GLY A 38 8.70 1.11 -11.85
CA GLY A 38 7.96 0.24 -10.96
C GLY A 38 6.82 -0.47 -11.67
N ALA A 39 5.63 -0.51 -11.01
CA ALA A 39 4.47 -1.20 -11.55
C ALA A 39 3.96 -0.53 -12.83
N LYS A 40 3.58 -1.34 -13.82
CA LYS A 40 3.02 -0.83 -15.08
C LYS A 40 1.78 0.02 -14.84
N ALA A 41 0.97 -0.34 -13.85
CA ALA A 41 -0.26 0.38 -13.55
C ALA A 41 -0.02 1.84 -13.17
N LEU A 42 1.21 2.17 -12.71
CA LEU A 42 1.57 3.52 -12.30
C LEU A 42 2.42 4.27 -13.32
N LYS A 43 2.85 3.59 -14.37
CA LYS A 43 3.72 4.20 -15.37
C LYS A 43 2.97 5.30 -16.13
N GLY A 44 3.59 6.47 -16.20
CA GLY A 44 3.00 7.61 -16.91
C GLY A 44 1.84 8.28 -16.20
N LYS A 45 1.58 7.92 -14.94
CA LYS A 45 0.43 8.45 -14.18
C LYS A 45 0.85 9.35 -13.02
N GLY A 46 2.09 9.80 -13.04
CA GLY A 46 2.56 10.75 -12.03
C GLY A 46 2.02 12.15 -12.23
N PRO A 47 2.18 13.03 -11.25
CA PRO A 47 2.87 12.73 -9.98
C PRO A 47 2.08 11.76 -9.11
N LEU A 48 2.83 10.97 -8.32
CA LEU A 48 2.26 9.99 -7.41
C LEU A 48 2.35 10.51 -5.97
N LEU A 49 1.39 10.08 -5.14
CA LEU A 49 1.38 10.42 -3.72
C LEU A 49 1.41 9.13 -2.91
N LEU A 50 2.34 9.04 -1.95
CA LEU A 50 2.35 7.94 -1.00
C LEU A 50 1.34 8.27 0.10
N GLU A 51 0.20 7.60 0.07
CA GLU A 51 -0.92 7.92 0.95
C GLU A 51 -0.88 7.15 2.27
N PHE A 52 -0.32 5.94 2.26
CA PHE A 52 -0.32 5.09 3.46
C PHE A 52 0.80 4.07 3.35
N HIS A 53 1.44 3.76 4.48
CA HIS A 53 2.36 2.62 4.55
C HIS A 53 2.29 2.03 5.96
N TYR A 54 2.56 0.73 6.05
CA TYR A 54 2.39 -0.01 7.29
C TYR A 54 3.35 -1.20 7.29
N GLN A 55 4.20 -1.30 8.30
CA GLN A 55 5.12 -2.42 8.45
C GLN A 55 4.36 -3.63 8.95
N VAL A 56 4.36 -4.73 8.18
CA VAL A 56 3.54 -5.91 8.47
C VAL A 56 4.32 -7.00 9.17
N GLY A 57 5.36 -7.51 8.52
CA GLY A 57 6.09 -8.67 9.01
C GLY A 57 6.79 -9.36 7.86
N ASP A 58 6.65 -10.70 7.75
CA ASP A 58 7.25 -11.41 6.64
C ASP A 58 6.43 -11.23 5.35
N ARG A 59 6.97 -11.77 4.25
CA ARG A 59 6.34 -11.59 2.94
C ARG A 59 4.96 -12.24 2.88
N GLN A 60 4.79 -13.39 3.52
CA GLN A 60 3.51 -14.10 3.50
C GLN A 60 2.42 -13.27 4.19
N GLN A 61 2.74 -12.72 5.36
CA GLN A 61 1.82 -11.87 6.10
C GLN A 61 1.48 -10.62 5.30
N ALA A 62 2.47 -9.99 4.68
CA ALA A 62 2.26 -8.80 3.86
C ALA A 62 1.40 -9.12 2.64
N SER A 63 1.63 -10.25 1.99
CA SER A 63 0.85 -10.66 0.82
C SER A 63 -0.61 -10.92 1.18
N GLN A 64 -0.85 -11.52 2.34
CA GLN A 64 -2.21 -11.76 2.80
C GLN A 64 -2.95 -10.45 3.06
N LEU A 65 -2.27 -9.50 3.69
CA LEU A 65 -2.86 -8.19 3.96
C LEU A 65 -3.10 -7.41 2.68
N GLU A 66 -2.15 -7.46 1.76
CA GLU A 66 -2.31 -6.84 0.44
C GLU A 66 -3.57 -7.36 -0.26
N TYR A 67 -3.75 -8.68 -0.24
CA TYR A 67 -4.92 -9.30 -0.84
C TYR A 67 -6.21 -8.77 -0.22
N GLN A 68 -6.25 -8.70 1.12
CA GLN A 68 -7.42 -8.19 1.82
C GLN A 68 -7.72 -6.74 1.45
N LEU A 69 -6.71 -5.89 1.38
CA LEU A 69 -6.90 -4.49 1.01
C LEU A 69 -7.38 -4.32 -0.42
N LYS A 70 -6.89 -5.17 -1.33
CA LYS A 70 -7.31 -5.10 -2.72
C LYS A 70 -8.79 -5.48 -2.90
N GLN A 71 -9.37 -6.19 -1.94
CA GLN A 71 -10.79 -6.54 -1.97
C GLN A 71 -11.69 -5.40 -1.49
N LEU A 72 -11.14 -4.39 -0.85
CA LEU A 72 -11.92 -3.26 -0.36
C LEU A 72 -12.39 -2.38 -1.51
N LYS A 73 -13.56 -1.79 -1.34
CA LYS A 73 -14.06 -0.78 -2.27
C LYS A 73 -13.22 0.49 -2.12
N LYS A 74 -13.21 1.33 -3.15
CA LYS A 74 -12.41 2.54 -3.14
C LYS A 74 -12.72 3.42 -1.92
N ARG A 75 -14.00 3.61 -1.58
CA ARG A 75 -14.35 4.45 -0.43
C ARG A 75 -13.81 3.90 0.88
N GLN A 76 -13.71 2.56 1.00
CA GLN A 76 -13.14 1.93 2.19
C GLN A 76 -11.63 2.17 2.26
N LYS A 77 -10.94 2.12 1.12
CA LYS A 77 -9.52 2.44 1.06
C LYS A 77 -9.28 3.92 1.39
N GLU A 78 -10.14 4.81 0.88
CA GLU A 78 -10.04 6.24 1.19
C GLU A 78 -10.23 6.49 2.68
N LYS A 79 -11.18 5.80 3.31
CA LYS A 79 -11.40 5.91 4.74
C LYS A 79 -10.19 5.44 5.53
N LEU A 80 -9.59 4.33 5.12
CA LEU A 80 -8.37 3.82 5.75
C LEU A 80 -7.23 4.84 5.67
N ILE A 81 -7.08 5.48 4.53
CA ILE A 81 -6.08 6.53 4.35
C ILE A 81 -6.33 7.70 5.30
N THR A 82 -7.58 8.11 5.44
CA THR A 82 -7.96 9.19 6.34
C THR A 82 -7.68 8.83 7.80
N ASP A 83 -8.01 7.60 8.18
CA ASP A 83 -7.93 7.15 9.57
C ASP A 83 -6.51 6.80 10.00
N GLN A 84 -5.63 6.42 9.09
CA GLN A 84 -4.23 6.06 9.36
C GLN A 84 -4.11 5.12 10.57
N PRO A 85 -4.76 3.94 10.54
CA PRO A 85 -4.78 3.07 11.72
C PRO A 85 -3.40 2.56 12.09
N SER A 86 -3.15 2.42 13.38
CA SER A 86 -1.89 1.86 13.90
C SER A 86 -1.91 0.34 13.91
N ASP A 87 -3.09 -0.28 13.86
CA ASP A 87 -3.27 -1.74 13.78
C ASP A 87 -4.27 -2.02 12.68
N ILE A 88 -3.75 -2.36 11.52
CA ILE A 88 -4.59 -2.52 10.33
C ILE A 88 -5.44 -3.78 10.40
N ALA A 89 -4.94 -4.86 11.02
CA ALA A 89 -5.71 -6.09 11.14
C ALA A 89 -6.96 -5.86 11.99
N LEU A 90 -6.79 -5.17 13.11
CA LEU A 90 -7.91 -4.82 13.98
C LEU A 90 -8.88 -3.88 13.28
N TYR A 91 -8.34 -2.90 12.55
CA TYR A 91 -9.16 -1.95 11.80
C TYR A 91 -10.05 -2.66 10.78
N LEU A 92 -9.51 -3.63 10.04
CA LEU A 92 -10.27 -4.37 9.04
C LEU A 92 -11.39 -5.21 9.66
N ILE A 93 -11.17 -5.72 10.87
CA ILE A 93 -12.21 -6.47 11.59
C ILE A 93 -13.35 -5.53 12.02
N GLN A 94 -13.01 -4.34 12.50
CA GLN A 94 -13.98 -3.40 13.02
C GLN A 94 -14.79 -2.69 11.93
N ASP A 95 -14.23 -2.57 10.74
CA ASP A 95 -14.85 -1.82 9.64
C ASP A 95 -15.74 -2.72 8.76
N LYS A 96 -16.54 -3.53 9.36
CA LYS A 96 -17.49 -4.38 8.63
C LYS A 96 -18.86 -3.75 8.59
#